data_baeca97048aaabc6a8c198a301b52736
#
_entry.id   baeca97048aaabc6a8c198a301b52736
#
_cell.length_a   1.000
_cell.length_b   1.000
_cell.length_c   1.000
_cell.angle_alpha   90.00
_cell.angle_beta   90.00
_cell.angle_gamma   90.00
#
_symmetry.space_group_name_H-M   'P 1'
#
loop_
_entity.id
_entity.type
_entity.pdbx_description
1 polymer ?
#
loop_
_entity_poly.entity_id
_entity_poly.type
_entity_poly.pdbx_seq_one_letter_code
_entity_poly.pdbx_strand_id
1 'polypeptide(L)'
;MAKILKNGILTVIMTMVILTLSPLTAFSQEYEPRLTAPQGEPYYTSKLNVYSQTGYGMPNCVAYAYGRLYELNGEAPKLNRGDAGQWWFMNKRNNYYDYGNEAKLGAVACWSNHVAIVEKINDDESVTISESHWGGNYFNTKTYYNLNSHYGQQFYGYIYAYNNDDTDAEETAELYDFQDNGHFKPQEKTAFTALEFKQSDNVIMNPQNNFIINSDNM
;
A
#
# COMPACT_ATOMS: atom_id res chain seq x y z
N MET A 1 -30.44 -45.41 -36.38
CA MET A 1 -30.65 -44.06 -35.81
C MET A 1 -30.03 -43.85 -34.43
N ALA A 2 -30.03 -44.82 -33.51
CA ALA A 2 -29.50 -44.65 -32.15
C ALA A 2 -27.98 -44.39 -32.03
N LYS A 3 -27.12 -44.89 -32.95
CA LYS A 3 -25.66 -44.67 -32.92
C LYS A 3 -25.24 -43.27 -33.32
N ILE A 4 -25.98 -42.59 -34.20
CA ILE A 4 -25.67 -41.23 -34.66
C ILE A 4 -26.00 -40.23 -33.53
N LEU A 5 -27.05 -40.47 -32.77
CA LEU A 5 -27.46 -39.59 -31.67
C LEU A 5 -26.46 -39.61 -30.50
N LYS A 6 -25.87 -40.80 -30.18
CA LYS A 6 -24.86 -40.91 -29.11
C LYS A 6 -23.57 -40.15 -29.43
N ASN A 7 -23.11 -40.16 -30.67
CA ASN A 7 -21.91 -39.46 -31.09
C ASN A 7 -22.11 -37.92 -31.13
N GLY A 8 -23.32 -37.47 -31.52
CA GLY A 8 -23.67 -36.06 -31.54
C GLY A 8 -23.72 -35.45 -30.12
N ILE A 9 -24.29 -36.16 -29.16
CA ILE A 9 -24.38 -35.71 -27.76
C ILE A 9 -22.98 -35.67 -27.11
N LEU A 10 -22.12 -36.66 -27.38
CA LEU A 10 -20.76 -36.68 -26.84
C LEU A 10 -19.90 -35.53 -27.39
N THR A 11 -20.06 -35.20 -28.69
CA THR A 11 -19.33 -34.07 -29.30
C THR A 11 -19.79 -32.71 -28.75
N VAL A 12 -21.09 -32.54 -28.50
CA VAL A 12 -21.64 -31.29 -27.92
C VAL A 12 -21.18 -31.12 -26.46
N ILE A 13 -21.14 -32.20 -25.67
CA ILE A 13 -20.66 -32.12 -24.27
C ILE A 13 -19.15 -31.80 -24.24
N MET A 14 -18.36 -32.36 -25.14
CA MET A 14 -16.93 -32.12 -25.20
C MET A 14 -16.60 -30.67 -25.67
N THR A 15 -17.38 -30.11 -26.58
CA THR A 15 -17.25 -28.70 -26.97
C THR A 15 -17.70 -27.72 -25.86
N MET A 16 -18.73 -28.07 -25.07
CA MET A 16 -19.15 -27.24 -23.95
C MET A 16 -18.15 -27.22 -22.79
N VAL A 17 -17.44 -28.32 -22.54
CA VAL A 17 -16.41 -28.39 -21.49
C VAL A 17 -15.16 -27.59 -21.88
N ILE A 18 -14.83 -27.53 -23.18
CA ILE A 18 -13.68 -26.70 -23.63
C ILE A 18 -13.96 -25.18 -23.56
N LEU A 19 -15.22 -24.76 -23.70
CA LEU A 19 -15.58 -23.33 -23.57
C LEU A 19 -15.55 -22.79 -22.13
N THR A 20 -15.53 -23.68 -21.11
CA THR A 20 -15.53 -23.27 -19.70
C THR A 20 -14.12 -23.17 -19.08
N LEU A 21 -13.08 -23.59 -19.80
CA LEU A 21 -11.68 -23.47 -19.38
C LEU A 21 -10.94 -22.32 -20.08
N SER A 22 -11.62 -21.19 -20.26
CA SER A 22 -10.88 -19.96 -20.52
C SER A 22 -10.08 -19.62 -19.24
N PRO A 23 -8.75 -19.55 -19.30
CA PRO A 23 -8.01 -19.04 -18.14
C PRO A 23 -8.56 -17.65 -17.83
N LEU A 24 -9.08 -17.48 -16.63
CA LEU A 24 -9.37 -16.17 -16.10
C LEU A 24 -7.99 -15.50 -15.94
N THR A 25 -7.53 -14.83 -16.98
CA THR A 25 -6.36 -13.95 -16.85
C THR A 25 -6.79 -12.88 -15.88
N ALA A 26 -6.28 -12.95 -14.64
CA ALA A 26 -6.35 -11.84 -13.73
C ALA A 26 -5.65 -10.69 -14.45
N PHE A 27 -6.42 -9.70 -14.88
CA PHE A 27 -5.89 -8.45 -15.37
C PHE A 27 -5.40 -7.73 -14.11
N SER A 28 -4.10 -7.76 -13.85
CA SER A 28 -3.53 -6.85 -12.88
C SER A 28 -3.73 -5.44 -13.44
N GLN A 29 -4.38 -4.60 -12.70
CA GLN A 29 -4.56 -3.21 -13.10
C GLN A 29 -3.20 -2.52 -12.91
N GLU A 30 -2.53 -2.19 -14.04
CA GLU A 30 -1.29 -1.44 -14.01
C GLU A 30 -1.51 -0.14 -13.21
N TYR A 31 -0.55 0.19 -12.34
CA TYR A 31 -0.60 1.42 -11.56
C TYR A 31 -0.55 2.64 -12.46
N GLU A 32 -1.57 3.49 -12.41
CA GLU A 32 -1.60 4.73 -13.17
C GLU A 32 -1.36 5.94 -12.25
N PRO A 33 -0.22 6.65 -12.42
CA PRO A 33 0.12 7.80 -11.60
C PRO A 33 -0.85 8.96 -11.82
N ARG A 34 -1.37 9.55 -10.75
CA ARG A 34 -2.16 10.78 -10.82
C ARG A 34 -1.25 12.01 -10.82
N LEU A 35 -1.04 12.59 -11.99
CA LEU A 35 -0.20 13.77 -12.18
C LEU A 35 -1.00 15.05 -12.47
N THR A 36 -2.33 14.96 -12.53
CA THR A 36 -3.26 16.07 -12.75
C THR A 36 -4.34 16.09 -11.68
N ALA A 37 -4.87 17.28 -11.40
CA ALA A 37 -5.91 17.46 -10.42
C ALA A 37 -7.14 16.58 -10.72
N PRO A 38 -7.83 16.04 -9.68
CA PRO A 38 -9.11 15.37 -9.86
C PRO A 38 -10.14 16.28 -10.52
N GLN A 39 -10.86 15.78 -11.52
CA GLN A 39 -11.80 16.54 -12.35
C GLN A 39 -13.27 16.12 -12.08
N GLY A 40 -13.65 15.95 -10.82
CA GLY A 40 -15.03 15.60 -10.45
C GLY A 40 -15.23 14.11 -10.15
N GLU A 41 -14.16 13.35 -10.02
CA GLU A 41 -14.23 11.96 -9.56
C GLU A 41 -14.84 11.90 -8.15
N PRO A 42 -15.78 10.99 -7.91
CA PRO A 42 -16.61 11.01 -6.71
C PRO A 42 -15.83 10.78 -5.41
N TYR A 43 -14.64 10.16 -5.51
CA TYR A 43 -13.82 9.80 -4.34
C TYR A 43 -13.24 11.02 -3.58
N TYR A 44 -13.16 12.19 -4.23
CA TYR A 44 -12.52 13.38 -3.65
C TYR A 44 -13.50 14.36 -3.02
N THR A 45 -14.69 14.52 -3.59
CA THR A 45 -15.59 15.59 -3.21
C THR A 45 -17.02 15.15 -2.84
N SER A 46 -17.39 13.90 -3.12
CA SER A 46 -18.72 13.38 -2.83
C SER A 46 -18.85 12.81 -1.42
N LYS A 47 -20.03 12.22 -1.15
CA LYS A 47 -20.31 11.48 0.09
C LYS A 47 -19.45 10.21 0.26
N LEU A 48 -18.74 9.76 -0.77
CA LEU A 48 -17.80 8.66 -0.65
C LEU A 48 -16.55 9.05 0.15
N ASN A 49 -16.24 10.34 0.20
CA ASN A 49 -15.12 10.85 1.00
C ASN A 49 -15.59 11.26 2.40
N VAL A 50 -15.18 10.54 3.42
CA VAL A 50 -15.60 10.79 4.80
C VAL A 50 -15.23 12.18 5.31
N TYR A 51 -14.12 12.74 4.81
CA TYR A 51 -13.69 14.09 5.17
C TYR A 51 -14.62 15.17 4.57
N SER A 52 -15.12 14.94 3.36
CA SER A 52 -16.13 15.83 2.76
C SER A 52 -17.43 15.85 3.56
N GLN A 53 -17.80 14.72 4.18
CA GLN A 53 -19.01 14.65 5.00
C GLN A 53 -18.89 15.44 6.32
N THR A 54 -17.66 15.60 6.82
CA THR A 54 -17.39 16.24 8.13
C THR A 54 -16.93 17.68 8.02
N GLY A 55 -16.94 18.27 6.81
CA GLY A 55 -16.50 19.65 6.57
C GLY A 55 -14.99 19.82 6.37
N TYR A 56 -14.24 18.71 6.32
CA TYR A 56 -12.79 18.68 6.10
C TYR A 56 -12.44 18.15 4.70
N GLY A 57 -13.33 18.36 3.72
CA GLY A 57 -13.11 17.97 2.33
C GLY A 57 -11.97 18.73 1.64
N MET A 58 -11.86 18.51 0.33
CA MET A 58 -10.89 19.21 -0.52
C MET A 58 -11.08 20.75 -0.50
N PRO A 59 -9.98 21.53 -0.54
CA PRO A 59 -8.56 21.14 -0.52
C PRO A 59 -8.07 20.75 0.88
N ASN A 60 -7.54 19.54 1.03
CA ASN A 60 -7.04 19.01 2.30
C ASN A 60 -6.22 17.75 2.04
N CYS A 61 -5.06 17.58 2.68
CA CYS A 61 -4.16 16.46 2.46
C CYS A 61 -4.80 15.10 2.80
N VAL A 62 -5.49 14.98 3.93
CA VAL A 62 -6.17 13.72 4.30
C VAL A 62 -7.38 13.42 3.41
N ALA A 63 -8.14 14.44 3.00
CA ALA A 63 -9.25 14.25 2.07
C ALA A 63 -8.76 13.79 0.70
N TYR A 64 -7.66 14.37 0.22
CA TYR A 64 -7.02 13.97 -1.02
C TYR A 64 -6.51 12.54 -0.96
N ALA A 65 -5.65 12.25 0.03
CA ALA A 65 -5.04 10.93 0.18
C ALA A 65 -6.11 9.82 0.36
N TYR A 66 -7.17 10.09 1.13
CA TYR A 66 -8.32 9.18 1.25
C TYR A 66 -8.98 8.94 -0.10
N GLY A 67 -9.25 10.00 -0.87
CA GLY A 67 -9.86 9.90 -2.19
C GLY A 67 -9.00 9.11 -3.17
N ARG A 68 -7.68 9.35 -3.16
CA ARG A 68 -6.75 8.64 -4.04
C ARG A 68 -6.65 7.15 -3.71
N LEU A 69 -6.59 6.80 -2.43
CA LEU A 69 -6.62 5.39 -2.00
C LEU A 69 -7.93 4.71 -2.38
N TYR A 70 -9.06 5.41 -2.25
CA TYR A 70 -10.36 4.88 -2.68
C TYR A 70 -10.39 4.62 -4.18
N GLU A 71 -9.85 5.55 -4.97
CA GLU A 71 -9.75 5.41 -6.43
C GLU A 71 -8.86 4.22 -6.82
N LEU A 72 -7.70 4.06 -6.17
CA LEU A 72 -6.74 2.98 -6.44
C LEU A 72 -7.29 1.59 -6.08
N ASN A 73 -7.95 1.47 -4.93
CA ASN A 73 -8.39 0.17 -4.41
C ASN A 73 -9.85 -0.18 -4.80
N GLY A 74 -10.62 0.79 -5.33
CA GLY A 74 -12.06 0.60 -5.58
C GLY A 74 -12.90 0.49 -4.30
N GLU A 75 -12.29 0.60 -3.11
CA GLU A 75 -12.96 0.51 -1.81
C GLU A 75 -12.46 1.58 -0.83
N ALA A 76 -13.27 1.83 0.22
CA ALA A 76 -12.96 2.84 1.23
C ALA A 76 -11.75 2.43 2.08
N PRO A 77 -10.69 3.27 2.18
CA PRO A 77 -9.54 2.96 3.00
C PRO A 77 -9.89 2.98 4.50
N LYS A 78 -9.16 2.17 5.29
CA LYS A 78 -9.30 2.10 6.76
C LYS A 78 -8.83 3.36 7.46
N LEU A 79 -8.00 4.18 6.80
CA LEU A 79 -7.51 5.50 7.27
C LEU A 79 -8.60 6.57 7.05
N ASN A 80 -9.68 6.50 7.81
CA ASN A 80 -10.93 7.22 7.57
C ASN A 80 -11.26 8.28 8.62
N ARG A 81 -10.29 8.69 9.45
CA ARG A 81 -10.45 9.71 10.50
C ARG A 81 -9.11 10.27 10.94
N GLY A 82 -9.16 11.34 11.71
CA GLY A 82 -7.99 12.00 12.28
C GLY A 82 -7.27 12.91 11.30
N ASP A 83 -6.34 13.68 11.86
CA ASP A 83 -5.47 14.57 11.10
C ASP A 83 -4.30 13.81 10.47
N ALA A 84 -3.60 14.46 9.55
CA ALA A 84 -2.46 13.89 8.85
C ALA A 84 -1.39 13.30 9.80
N GLY A 85 -1.02 14.05 10.85
CA GLY A 85 -0.05 13.58 11.84
C GLY A 85 -0.49 12.37 12.67
N GLN A 86 -1.79 12.05 12.66
CA GLN A 86 -2.35 10.91 13.38
C GLN A 86 -2.36 9.63 12.55
N TRP A 87 -2.35 9.72 11.21
CA TRP A 87 -2.49 8.56 10.32
C TRP A 87 -1.43 7.51 10.56
N TRP A 88 -0.17 7.91 10.67
CA TRP A 88 0.95 7.02 10.95
C TRP A 88 0.75 6.21 12.23
N PHE A 89 0.44 6.88 13.33
CA PHE A 89 0.27 6.24 14.64
C PHE A 89 -1.02 5.43 14.71
N MET A 90 -2.08 5.90 14.07
CA MET A 90 -3.35 5.18 13.99
C MET A 90 -3.20 3.88 13.20
N ASN A 91 -2.49 3.92 12.06
CA ASN A 91 -2.18 2.73 11.27
C ASN A 91 -1.44 1.68 12.12
N LYS A 92 -0.36 2.10 12.76
CA LYS A 92 0.46 1.20 13.60
C LYS A 92 -0.33 0.63 14.78
N ARG A 93 -1.10 1.46 15.48
CA ARG A 93 -1.88 1.01 16.64
C ARG A 93 -2.96 0.01 16.28
N ASN A 94 -3.60 0.18 15.13
CA ASN A 94 -4.73 -0.66 14.71
C ASN A 94 -4.32 -1.76 13.72
N ASN A 95 -3.07 -1.79 13.29
CA ASN A 95 -2.55 -2.73 12.30
C ASN A 95 -3.43 -2.78 11.04
N TYR A 96 -3.72 -1.60 10.44
CA TYR A 96 -4.58 -1.52 9.28
C TYR A 96 -3.89 -1.98 8.00
N TYR A 97 -2.64 -1.53 7.81
CA TYR A 97 -1.80 -1.79 6.65
C TYR A 97 -0.34 -1.93 7.08
N ASP A 98 0.45 -2.63 6.30
CA ASP A 98 1.89 -2.66 6.44
C ASP A 98 2.48 -1.27 6.26
N TYR A 99 3.70 -1.07 6.77
CA TYR A 99 4.37 0.23 6.73
C TYR A 99 5.89 0.05 6.77
N GLY A 100 6.62 1.06 6.32
CA GLY A 100 8.09 1.01 6.29
C GLY A 100 8.73 2.31 5.87
N ASN A 101 10.01 2.24 5.52
CA ASN A 101 10.81 3.40 5.12
C ASN A 101 11.11 3.42 3.61
N GLU A 102 10.73 2.39 2.90
CA GLU A 102 10.90 2.29 1.46
C GLU A 102 9.69 2.85 0.71
N ALA A 103 9.91 3.65 -0.33
CA ALA A 103 8.83 4.14 -1.17
C ALA A 103 8.26 3.01 -2.02
N LYS A 104 6.91 2.88 -2.03
CA LYS A 104 6.18 1.99 -2.95
C LYS A 104 5.10 2.81 -3.66
N LEU A 105 4.77 2.43 -4.90
CA LEU A 105 3.68 3.08 -5.65
C LEU A 105 2.37 3.00 -4.88
N GLY A 106 1.60 4.09 -4.86
CA GLY A 106 0.34 4.17 -4.13
C GLY A 106 0.48 4.26 -2.60
N ALA A 107 1.69 4.17 -2.05
CA ALA A 107 1.90 4.31 -0.61
C ALA A 107 1.57 5.73 -0.11
N VAL A 108 1.10 5.81 1.14
CA VAL A 108 0.91 7.09 1.83
C VAL A 108 2.22 7.50 2.48
N ALA A 109 2.86 8.54 1.98
CA ALA A 109 3.97 9.21 2.64
C ALA A 109 3.44 10.05 3.81
N CYS A 110 3.98 9.84 5.02
CA CYS A 110 3.48 10.42 6.26
C CYS A 110 4.50 11.31 6.94
N TRP A 111 4.08 12.53 7.29
CA TRP A 111 4.86 13.48 8.09
C TRP A 111 4.12 13.87 9.37
N SER A 112 4.77 14.68 10.20
CA SER A 112 4.21 15.14 11.48
C SER A 112 2.89 15.91 11.32
N ASN A 113 2.65 16.55 10.19
CA ASN A 113 1.41 17.31 9.92
C ASN A 113 1.02 17.30 8.44
N HIS A 114 1.41 16.26 7.68
CA HIS A 114 1.06 16.14 6.27
C HIS A 114 1.01 14.68 5.84
N VAL A 115 0.22 14.39 4.79
CA VAL A 115 0.21 13.12 4.06
C VAL A 115 0.13 13.40 2.56
N ALA A 116 0.76 12.54 1.77
CA ALA A 116 0.74 12.57 0.31
C ALA A 116 0.74 11.14 -0.24
N ILE A 117 0.45 10.96 -1.52
CA ILE A 117 0.51 9.66 -2.20
C ILE A 117 1.74 9.59 -3.09
N VAL A 118 2.45 8.47 -3.03
CA VAL A 118 3.57 8.17 -3.94
C VAL A 118 3.03 7.81 -5.31
N GLU A 119 3.32 8.63 -6.31
CA GLU A 119 2.81 8.43 -7.67
C GLU A 119 3.86 7.84 -8.61
N LYS A 120 5.15 8.12 -8.39
CA LYS A 120 6.25 7.54 -9.17
C LYS A 120 7.47 7.33 -8.30
N ILE A 121 8.21 6.30 -8.61
CA ILE A 121 9.60 6.08 -8.19
C ILE A 121 10.42 6.16 -9.47
N ASN A 122 11.30 7.16 -9.57
CA ASN A 122 12.06 7.43 -10.77
C ASN A 122 13.37 6.62 -10.79
N ASP A 123 13.99 6.46 -11.96
CA ASP A 123 15.23 5.69 -12.15
C ASP A 123 16.41 6.23 -11.32
N ASP A 124 16.36 7.50 -10.92
CA ASP A 124 17.34 8.18 -10.07
C ASP A 124 16.98 8.10 -8.58
N GLU A 125 16.09 7.18 -8.20
CA GLU A 125 15.58 6.96 -6.84
C GLU A 125 14.77 8.15 -6.26
N SER A 126 14.53 9.20 -7.03
CA SER A 126 13.65 10.28 -6.60
C SER A 126 12.18 9.83 -6.60
N VAL A 127 11.40 10.36 -5.68
CA VAL A 127 9.99 10.02 -5.48
C VAL A 127 9.10 11.19 -5.87
N THR A 128 8.18 10.96 -6.81
CA THR A 128 7.14 11.93 -7.14
C THR A 128 5.89 11.63 -6.32
N ILE A 129 5.42 12.61 -5.57
CA ILE A 129 4.20 12.55 -4.78
C ILE A 129 3.11 13.42 -5.37
N SER A 130 1.85 13.09 -5.05
CA SER A 130 0.68 13.93 -5.26
C SER A 130 0.05 14.31 -3.92
N GLU A 131 -0.45 15.52 -3.80
CA GLU A 131 -0.92 16.09 -2.54
C GLU A 131 -1.96 17.18 -2.71
N SER A 132 -2.66 17.53 -1.63
CA SER A 132 -3.49 18.72 -1.47
C SER A 132 -3.17 19.40 -0.14
N HIS A 133 -3.47 20.69 0.00
CA HIS A 133 -3.12 21.47 1.20
C HIS A 133 -4.37 22.12 1.81
N TRP A 134 -4.56 21.95 3.12
CA TRP A 134 -5.67 22.57 3.85
C TRP A 134 -5.71 24.08 3.64
N GLY A 135 -6.82 24.55 3.06
CA GLY A 135 -7.01 25.96 2.75
C GLY A 135 -6.03 26.55 1.73
N GLY A 136 -5.25 25.69 1.05
CA GLY A 136 -4.22 26.08 0.07
C GLY A 136 -4.45 25.43 -1.30
N ASN A 137 -3.39 24.87 -1.88
CA ASN A 137 -3.45 24.25 -3.21
C ASN A 137 -4.41 23.06 -3.22
N TYR A 138 -5.33 23.08 -4.19
CA TYR A 138 -6.28 22.00 -4.40
C TYR A 138 -5.58 20.70 -4.78
N PHE A 139 -4.53 20.80 -5.59
CA PHE A 139 -3.71 19.68 -6.04
C PHE A 139 -2.30 20.16 -6.37
N ASN A 140 -1.31 19.35 -6.07
CA ASN A 140 0.07 19.56 -6.44
C ASN A 140 0.77 18.22 -6.63
N THR A 141 1.80 18.20 -7.51
CA THR A 141 2.76 17.10 -7.63
C THR A 141 4.16 17.65 -7.42
N LYS A 142 5.01 16.91 -6.73
CA LYS A 142 6.38 17.31 -6.47
C LYS A 142 7.30 16.09 -6.38
N THR A 143 8.52 16.24 -6.92
CA THR A 143 9.55 15.20 -6.88
C THR A 143 10.60 15.55 -5.84
N TYR A 144 11.01 14.55 -5.06
CA TYR A 144 11.98 14.67 -3.97
C TYR A 144 13.02 13.57 -4.04
N TYR A 145 14.28 13.91 -3.83
CA TYR A 145 15.34 12.94 -3.52
C TYR A 145 15.33 12.54 -2.04
N ASN A 146 14.76 13.39 -1.19
CA ASN A 146 14.68 13.13 0.23
C ASN A 146 13.40 13.77 0.81
N LEU A 147 12.48 12.94 1.23
CA LEU A 147 11.21 13.37 1.82
C LEU A 147 11.34 13.98 3.22
N ASN A 148 12.49 13.81 3.90
CA ASN A 148 12.76 14.51 5.18
C ASN A 148 12.81 16.03 5.02
N SER A 149 13.02 16.56 3.80
CA SER A 149 13.05 18.01 3.54
C SER A 149 11.70 18.63 3.21
N HIS A 150 10.62 17.82 3.22
CA HIS A 150 9.29 18.31 2.86
C HIS A 150 8.77 19.32 3.91
N TYR A 151 8.69 20.58 3.55
CA TYR A 151 8.22 21.69 4.39
C TYR A 151 8.83 21.76 5.80
N GLY A 152 10.00 21.19 6.02
CA GLY A 152 10.65 21.15 7.35
C GLY A 152 9.95 20.24 8.36
N GLN A 153 9.03 19.40 7.94
CA GLN A 153 8.30 18.47 8.79
C GLN A 153 9.09 17.18 9.01
N GLN A 154 8.91 16.57 10.16
CA GLN A 154 9.46 15.25 10.43
C GLN A 154 8.75 14.20 9.58
N PHE A 155 9.49 13.47 8.78
CA PHE A 155 9.01 12.31 8.03
C PHE A 155 8.96 11.06 8.92
N TYR A 156 7.86 10.32 8.88
CA TYR A 156 7.66 9.11 9.67
C TYR A 156 7.88 7.82 8.87
N GLY A 157 7.61 7.83 7.57
CA GLY A 157 7.67 6.68 6.69
C GLY A 157 6.45 6.58 5.78
N TYR A 158 6.23 5.39 5.23
CA TYR A 158 5.18 5.08 4.27
C TYR A 158 4.21 4.06 4.84
N ILE A 159 2.90 4.25 4.60
CA ILE A 159 1.85 3.26 4.85
C ILE A 159 1.50 2.62 3.49
N TYR A 160 1.55 1.30 3.39
CA TYR A 160 1.30 0.55 2.16
C TYR A 160 -0.18 0.19 2.05
N ALA A 161 -1.00 1.21 1.77
CA ALA A 161 -2.46 1.08 1.74
C ALA A 161 -3.02 0.80 0.34
N TYR A 162 -2.20 0.77 -0.69
CA TYR A 162 -2.55 0.30 -2.02
C TYR A 162 -2.26 -1.20 -2.13
N ASN A 163 -3.29 -1.98 -2.45
CA ASN A 163 -3.18 -3.42 -2.66
C ASN A 163 -2.75 -3.68 -4.10
N ASN A 164 -1.46 -3.68 -4.36
CA ASN A 164 -0.92 -4.20 -5.61
C ASN A 164 -0.48 -5.64 -5.36
N ASP A 165 -1.28 -6.60 -5.80
CA ASP A 165 -0.95 -8.04 -5.68
C ASP A 165 0.28 -8.43 -6.55
N ASP A 166 0.80 -7.50 -7.37
CA ASP A 166 1.92 -7.77 -8.29
C ASP A 166 3.31 -7.72 -7.63
N THR A 167 3.44 -7.23 -6.38
CA THR A 167 4.76 -7.14 -5.73
C THR A 167 5.29 -8.46 -5.20
N ASP A 168 4.42 -9.48 -5.07
CA ASP A 168 4.84 -10.82 -4.61
C ASP A 168 5.17 -11.78 -5.77
N ALA A 169 4.89 -11.38 -7.03
CA ALA A 169 5.12 -12.24 -8.19
C ALA A 169 6.59 -12.23 -8.67
N GLU A 170 7.34 -11.16 -8.44
CA GLU A 170 8.75 -11.08 -8.86
C GLU A 170 9.71 -11.80 -7.91
N GLU A 171 9.43 -11.83 -6.60
CA GLU A 171 10.31 -12.50 -5.64
C GLU A 171 10.20 -14.04 -5.69
N THR A 172 9.11 -14.57 -6.28
CA THR A 172 8.95 -16.04 -6.47
C THR A 172 9.43 -16.53 -7.83
N ALA A 173 9.67 -15.67 -8.81
CA ALA A 173 10.09 -16.05 -10.16
C ALA A 173 11.59 -16.41 -10.26
N GLU A 174 12.45 -15.89 -9.39
CA GLU A 174 13.89 -16.21 -9.40
C GLU A 174 14.25 -17.56 -8.74
N LEU A 175 13.29 -18.28 -8.14
CA LEU A 175 13.54 -19.56 -7.47
C LEU A 175 13.28 -20.80 -8.33
N TYR A 176 12.91 -20.63 -9.60
CA TYR A 176 12.77 -21.75 -10.55
C TYR A 176 13.88 -21.70 -11.60
N ASP A 177 15.09 -22.13 -11.23
CA ASP A 177 16.10 -22.56 -12.19
C ASP A 177 15.57 -23.83 -12.91
N PHE A 178 15.09 -23.67 -14.12
CA PHE A 178 14.61 -24.74 -14.98
C PHE A 178 15.83 -25.47 -15.56
N GLN A 179 16.50 -26.29 -14.74
CA GLN A 179 17.40 -27.32 -15.26
C GLN A 179 16.58 -28.49 -15.78
N ASP A 180 16.42 -28.51 -17.10
CA ASP A 180 15.91 -29.62 -17.89
C ASP A 180 16.72 -30.89 -17.64
N ASN A 181 16.27 -31.76 -16.72
CA ASN A 181 16.63 -33.16 -16.63
C ASN A 181 15.61 -33.98 -15.80
N GLY A 182 14.33 -33.90 -16.13
CA GLY A 182 13.35 -34.99 -15.98
C GLY A 182 13.20 -35.77 -14.68
N HIS A 183 13.71 -35.27 -13.53
CA HIS A 183 13.54 -35.93 -12.25
C HIS A 183 13.14 -34.92 -11.15
N PHE A 184 11.87 -34.94 -10.85
CA PHE A 184 11.29 -34.24 -9.71
C PHE A 184 11.76 -34.92 -8.42
N LYS A 185 12.69 -34.27 -7.69
CA LYS A 185 12.91 -34.57 -6.27
C LYS A 185 12.31 -33.45 -5.45
N PRO A 186 11.34 -33.73 -4.56
CA PRO A 186 10.88 -32.73 -3.59
C PRO A 186 12.06 -32.38 -2.67
N GLN A 187 12.47 -31.10 -2.64
CA GLN A 187 13.37 -30.62 -1.61
C GLN A 187 12.58 -30.54 -0.30
N GLU A 188 13.06 -31.29 0.70
CA GLU A 188 12.57 -31.17 2.07
C GLU A 188 12.74 -29.72 2.53
N LYS A 189 11.67 -29.14 3.08
CA LYS A 189 11.69 -27.87 3.80
C LYS A 189 12.68 -28.01 4.95
N THR A 190 13.89 -27.50 4.79
CA THR A 190 14.74 -27.23 5.93
C THR A 190 14.10 -26.10 6.71
N ALA A 191 13.60 -26.44 7.88
CA ALA A 191 13.10 -25.47 8.85
C ALA A 191 14.21 -24.44 9.10
N PHE A 192 13.91 -23.18 8.84
CA PHE A 192 14.73 -22.06 9.28
C PHE A 192 14.72 -22.08 10.81
N THR A 193 15.81 -22.59 11.37
CA THR A 193 16.08 -22.50 12.81
C THR A 193 16.21 -21.03 13.14
N ALA A 194 15.30 -20.56 14.00
CA ALA A 194 15.40 -19.25 14.63
C ALA A 194 16.82 -19.04 15.15
N LEU A 195 17.46 -17.97 14.67
CA LEU A 195 18.71 -17.48 15.25
C LEU A 195 18.42 -17.15 16.73
N GLU A 196 18.98 -17.94 17.61
CA GLU A 196 19.02 -17.67 19.05
C GLU A 196 19.68 -16.30 19.25
N PHE A 197 18.89 -15.33 19.64
CA PHE A 197 19.38 -14.06 20.16
C PHE A 197 20.01 -14.37 21.52
N LYS A 198 21.32 -14.46 21.58
CA LYS A 198 22.06 -14.49 22.85
C LYS A 198 21.79 -13.17 23.56
N GLN A 199 20.94 -13.24 24.58
CA GLN A 199 20.73 -12.21 25.57
C GLN A 199 22.05 -12.03 26.33
N SER A 200 22.76 -10.92 26.08
CA SER A 200 23.87 -10.52 26.93
C SER A 200 23.28 -9.97 28.23
N ASP A 201 23.52 -10.69 29.30
CA ASP A 201 23.18 -10.31 30.67
C ASP A 201 23.80 -8.96 31.04
N ASN A 202 23.06 -8.21 31.87
CA ASN A 202 23.41 -7.00 32.60
C ASN A 202 22.95 -5.66 31.99
N VAL A 203 21.63 -5.42 32.04
CA VAL A 203 21.12 -4.08 32.40
C VAL A 203 20.05 -4.26 33.48
N ILE A 204 20.43 -4.01 34.72
CA ILE A 204 19.50 -3.89 35.86
C ILE A 204 18.74 -2.59 35.68
N MET A 205 17.47 -2.70 35.28
CA MET A 205 16.55 -1.57 35.27
C MET A 205 16.12 -1.28 36.71
N ASN A 206 16.58 -0.15 37.22
CA ASN A 206 16.11 0.40 38.49
C ASN A 206 14.75 1.10 38.26
N PRO A 207 13.65 0.71 38.93
CA PRO A 207 12.30 1.24 38.66
C PRO A 207 11.98 2.55 39.42
N GLN A 208 12.95 3.38 39.76
CA GLN A 208 12.72 4.63 40.43
C GLN A 208 13.54 5.76 39.82
N ASN A 209 13.03 6.37 38.72
CA ASN A 209 13.37 7.73 38.37
C ASN A 209 12.12 8.50 37.99
N ASN A 210 11.48 9.07 38.99
CA ASN A 210 10.56 10.20 38.85
C ASN A 210 11.34 11.39 38.28
N PHE A 211 10.95 11.87 37.11
CA PHE A 211 11.39 13.14 36.60
C PHE A 211 10.79 14.27 37.44
N ILE A 212 11.60 14.89 38.31
CA ILE A 212 11.29 16.16 38.98
C ILE A 212 11.66 17.25 37.97
N ILE A 213 10.65 17.96 37.46
CA ILE A 213 10.87 19.22 36.74
C ILE A 213 11.18 20.28 37.80
N ASN A 214 12.44 20.69 37.88
CA ASN A 214 12.83 21.89 38.64
C ASN A 214 12.46 23.11 37.81
N SER A 215 11.43 23.81 38.24
CA SER A 215 11.17 25.18 37.90
C SER A 215 12.05 26.07 38.78
N ASP A 216 13.22 26.43 38.30
CA ASP A 216 13.98 27.63 38.83
C ASP A 216 15.03 27.99 37.78
N ASN A 217 14.67 29.03 36.98
CA ASN A 217 15.53 30.18 36.73
C ASN A 217 14.79 31.18 35.84
N MET A 218 14.55 32.33 36.47
CA MET A 218 14.14 33.59 35.84
C MET A 218 14.92 33.96 34.57
#